data_dbe039dac87c7346438d2cbf55654edc
#
_entry.id   dbe039dac87c7346438d2cbf55654edc
#
_cell.length_a   1.000
_cell.length_b   1.000
_cell.length_c   1.000
_cell.angle_alpha   90.00
_cell.angle_beta   90.00
_cell.angle_gamma   90.00
#
_symmetry.space_group_name_H-M   'P 1'
#
loop_
_entity.id
_entity.type
_entity.pdbx_description
1 polymer ?
#
loop_
_entity_poly.entity_id
_entity_poly.type
_entity_poly.pdbx_seq_one_letter_code
_entity_poly.pdbx_strand_id
1 'polypeptide(L)'
;MDIVGKVISSWSRMVQAARHDPRKRRWVDAQLADTKLDVSSASRQSIAALSRWLCYNSAIVRGAIDTMTRNAIGAGIKCQARTKDEGWNKATEEWLAMWEGSCDVRGILTYQAMQQVATRTMLRDNEIFILLTDNGDGWPMLQMVEGHRCETPSYVKDDSKIFDGVRMNKFGRPLSYYIRTGINGDTFTEVQSTDVILLAERDRADEVRSLSKLASCINLLLDRDEILDYEMLACKRAGQIGMAIESTTNSGPGFFNPTETDSSNLTTDNLFGGGALVNVPMGKTLREIKNDRPSQNLQQHMDQYIRAVASGLGVPYAYIWSPNELTGPSQRFVLAQAQRRFDEISDAVIEQMLKRVRKWALAKAIKRGDLTPPKGMAMWWEAVYHTPARTTIDAGRDSAADREDLKMGIKTLADISAERGSDWQEIVNQKIAEQIYIKQKAQEAGLTMADVQITGAPAAPAAPIAATPPAAPLPEDATVQPQMEEAIEPVQASVPNTETFTMRDEPDFTLTPKEMNMVVKAIGIGAKPKTKKKK
;
A
#
# COMPACT_ATOMS: atom_id res chain seq x y z
N MET A 1 23.95 -30.19 -38.34
CA MET A 1 23.76 -30.23 -36.88
C MET A 1 24.08 -28.88 -36.29
N ASP A 2 23.21 -28.36 -35.88
CA ASP A 2 22.44 -27.16 -35.58
C ASP A 2 23.20 -26.21 -34.63
N ILE A 3 23.83 -25.19 -35.21
CA ILE A 3 24.46 -24.09 -34.49
C ILE A 3 23.40 -23.34 -33.63
N VAL A 4 22.18 -23.27 -34.13
CA VAL A 4 21.05 -22.64 -33.44
C VAL A 4 20.66 -23.41 -32.17
N GLY A 5 20.66 -24.75 -32.23
CA GLY A 5 20.39 -25.61 -31.07
C GLY A 5 21.45 -25.48 -29.98
N LYS A 6 22.72 -25.28 -30.33
CA LYS A 6 23.81 -25.07 -29.38
C LYS A 6 23.79 -23.67 -28.76
N VAL A 7 23.40 -22.65 -29.50
CA VAL A 7 23.28 -21.28 -28.97
C VAL A 7 22.13 -21.22 -27.99
N ILE A 8 20.95 -21.78 -28.30
CA ILE A 8 19.80 -21.81 -27.40
C ILE A 8 20.14 -22.62 -26.12
N SER A 9 20.86 -23.72 -26.23
CA SER A 9 21.28 -24.53 -25.08
C SER A 9 22.31 -23.84 -24.18
N SER A 10 23.15 -22.95 -24.74
CA SER A 10 24.16 -22.21 -23.95
C SER A 10 23.51 -21.04 -23.19
N TRP A 11 22.51 -20.38 -23.75
CA TRP A 11 21.76 -19.29 -23.08
C TRP A 11 20.89 -19.82 -21.94
N SER A 12 20.33 -21.02 -22.08
CA SER A 12 19.47 -21.62 -21.02
C SER A 12 20.26 -22.04 -19.78
N ARG A 13 21.61 -22.07 -19.82
CA ARG A 13 22.42 -22.40 -18.64
C ARG A 13 22.71 -21.22 -17.72
N MET A 14 22.67 -19.98 -18.23
CA MET A 14 23.07 -18.80 -17.47
C MET A 14 22.03 -18.28 -16.49
N VAL A 15 20.74 -18.35 -16.82
CA VAL A 15 19.67 -17.85 -15.94
C VAL A 15 18.52 -18.86 -15.87
N GLN A 16 18.30 -19.46 -14.71
CA GLN A 16 17.24 -20.45 -14.52
C GLN A 16 15.84 -19.89 -14.80
N ALA A 17 15.61 -18.60 -14.54
CA ALA A 17 14.34 -17.92 -14.80
C ALA A 17 13.97 -17.85 -16.29
N ALA A 18 14.97 -17.94 -17.19
CA ALA A 18 14.75 -17.97 -18.64
C ALA A 18 14.45 -19.38 -19.19
N ARG A 19 14.41 -20.41 -18.35
CA ARG A 19 14.07 -21.78 -18.77
C ARG A 19 12.57 -21.94 -18.88
N HIS A 20 12.10 -22.31 -20.05
CA HIS A 20 10.79 -22.88 -20.23
C HIS A 20 10.77 -24.30 -19.65
N ASP A 21 10.09 -24.49 -18.53
CA ASP A 21 9.86 -25.82 -17.96
C ASP A 21 8.45 -26.29 -18.38
N PRO A 22 8.35 -27.27 -19.27
CA PRO A 22 7.05 -27.77 -19.73
C PRO A 22 6.24 -28.47 -18.63
N ARG A 23 6.84 -28.73 -17.44
CA ARG A 23 6.18 -29.33 -16.28
C ARG A 23 5.49 -28.28 -15.40
N LYS A 24 5.74 -26.99 -15.62
CA LYS A 24 5.05 -25.92 -14.87
C LYS A 24 3.62 -25.78 -15.41
N ARG A 25 2.66 -25.84 -14.51
CA ARG A 25 1.22 -25.76 -14.83
C ARG A 25 0.78 -24.43 -15.47
N ARG A 26 1.54 -23.34 -15.28
CA ARG A 26 1.27 -22.04 -15.90
C ARG A 26 2.35 -21.72 -16.91
N TRP A 27 1.97 -21.70 -18.17
CA TRP A 27 2.77 -21.13 -19.22
C TRP A 27 2.66 -19.62 -19.15
N VAL A 28 3.79 -18.93 -19.07
CA VAL A 28 3.87 -17.48 -19.15
C VAL A 28 4.54 -17.14 -20.46
N ASP A 29 3.79 -16.60 -21.40
CA ASP A 29 4.33 -16.03 -22.64
C ASP A 29 4.83 -14.61 -22.32
N ALA A 30 6.06 -14.52 -21.81
CA ALA A 30 6.69 -13.26 -21.48
C ALA A 30 7.47 -12.75 -22.69
N GLN A 31 7.06 -11.63 -23.25
CA GLN A 31 7.73 -10.96 -24.36
C GLN A 31 8.31 -9.61 -23.89
N LEU A 32 9.42 -9.22 -24.49
CA LEU A 32 9.95 -7.88 -24.30
C LEU A 32 9.24 -6.93 -25.26
N ALA A 33 8.38 -6.09 -24.72
CA ALA A 33 7.63 -5.12 -25.49
C ALA A 33 7.55 -3.77 -24.73
N ASP A 34 7.26 -2.71 -25.47
CA ASP A 34 6.90 -1.42 -24.87
C ASP A 34 5.62 -1.57 -24.05
N THR A 35 5.48 -0.76 -22.98
CA THR A 35 4.30 -0.79 -22.09
C THR A 35 2.98 -0.69 -22.86
N LYS A 36 2.97 0.02 -24.00
CA LYS A 36 1.80 0.16 -24.89
C LYS A 36 1.33 -1.15 -25.51
N LEU A 37 2.24 -2.09 -25.70
CA LEU A 37 1.93 -3.41 -26.28
C LEU A 37 1.62 -4.43 -25.18
N ASP A 38 2.30 -4.33 -24.02
CA ASP A 38 2.10 -5.23 -22.88
C ASP A 38 0.74 -5.00 -22.20
N VAL A 39 0.31 -3.74 -22.08
CA VAL A 39 -0.90 -3.36 -21.38
C VAL A 39 -1.86 -2.64 -22.33
N SER A 40 -2.86 -3.37 -22.81
CA SER A 40 -3.93 -2.77 -23.62
C SER A 40 -4.82 -1.86 -22.77
N SER A 41 -5.47 -0.89 -23.41
CA SER A 41 -6.46 -0.01 -22.77
C SER A 41 -7.58 -0.81 -22.07
N ALA A 42 -8.06 -1.89 -22.73
CA ALA A 42 -9.09 -2.77 -22.18
C ALA A 42 -8.61 -3.49 -20.90
N SER A 43 -7.37 -4.01 -20.92
CA SER A 43 -6.78 -4.67 -19.74
C SER A 43 -6.64 -3.70 -18.58
N ARG A 44 -6.14 -2.48 -18.83
CA ARG A 44 -6.00 -1.43 -17.83
C ARG A 44 -7.35 -1.05 -17.21
N GLN A 45 -8.38 -0.85 -18.04
CA GLN A 45 -9.74 -0.54 -17.58
C GLN A 45 -10.34 -1.68 -16.75
N SER A 46 -10.15 -2.93 -17.16
CA SER A 46 -10.61 -4.10 -16.41
C SER A 46 -9.94 -4.20 -15.04
N ILE A 47 -8.64 -3.97 -14.97
CA ILE A 47 -7.90 -3.97 -13.69
C ILE A 47 -8.36 -2.82 -12.80
N ALA A 48 -8.56 -1.63 -13.34
CA ALA A 48 -9.10 -0.50 -12.57
C ALA A 48 -10.52 -0.79 -12.05
N ALA A 49 -11.38 -1.42 -12.85
CA ALA A 49 -12.72 -1.82 -12.43
C ALA A 49 -12.67 -2.86 -11.28
N LEU A 50 -11.81 -3.88 -11.39
CA LEU A 50 -11.60 -4.88 -10.33
C LEU A 50 -11.01 -4.25 -9.07
N SER A 51 -10.06 -3.33 -9.21
CA SER A 51 -9.48 -2.60 -8.07
C SER A 51 -10.53 -1.79 -7.32
N ARG A 52 -11.45 -1.13 -8.03
CA ARG A 52 -12.59 -0.40 -7.45
C ARG A 52 -13.55 -1.35 -6.75
N TRP A 53 -13.89 -2.46 -7.40
CA TRP A 53 -14.75 -3.49 -6.82
C TRP A 53 -14.16 -4.03 -5.51
N LEU A 54 -12.87 -4.34 -5.49
CA LEU A 54 -12.16 -4.80 -4.28
C LEU A 54 -12.16 -3.74 -3.18
N CYS A 55 -11.98 -2.45 -3.50
CA CYS A 55 -12.07 -1.39 -2.51
C CYS A 55 -13.44 -1.26 -1.86
N TYR A 56 -14.51 -1.64 -2.55
CA TYR A 56 -15.86 -1.64 -1.97
C TYR A 56 -16.18 -2.93 -1.21
N ASN A 57 -15.64 -4.07 -1.63
CA ASN A 57 -16.04 -5.39 -1.13
C ASN A 57 -15.01 -6.05 -0.20
N SER A 58 -13.73 -5.66 -0.27
CA SER A 58 -12.68 -6.18 0.60
C SER A 58 -12.26 -5.18 1.67
N ALA A 59 -12.54 -5.51 2.94
CA ALA A 59 -12.15 -4.68 4.08
C ALA A 59 -10.62 -4.48 4.17
N ILE A 60 -9.84 -5.48 3.74
CA ILE A 60 -8.37 -5.44 3.76
C ILE A 60 -7.85 -4.41 2.77
N VAL A 61 -8.33 -4.43 1.53
CA VAL A 61 -7.91 -3.48 0.49
C VAL A 61 -8.30 -2.06 0.87
N ARG A 62 -9.55 -1.88 1.31
CA ARG A 62 -10.04 -0.58 1.77
C ARG A 62 -9.22 -0.05 2.94
N GLY A 63 -9.01 -0.89 3.96
CA GLY A 63 -8.22 -0.55 5.14
C GLY A 63 -6.77 -0.18 4.79
N ALA A 64 -6.14 -0.90 3.87
CA ALA A 64 -4.79 -0.62 3.41
C ALA A 64 -4.70 0.74 2.70
N ILE A 65 -5.60 1.02 1.75
CA ILE A 65 -5.63 2.30 1.02
C ILE A 65 -5.95 3.47 1.96
N ASP A 66 -6.93 3.31 2.87
CA ASP A 66 -7.28 4.35 3.84
C ASP A 66 -6.13 4.61 4.81
N THR A 67 -5.40 3.58 5.23
CA THR A 67 -4.22 3.70 6.10
C THR A 67 -3.09 4.44 5.39
N MET A 68 -2.77 4.07 4.15
CA MET A 68 -1.75 4.77 3.36
C MET A 68 -2.14 6.23 3.13
N THR A 69 -3.39 6.51 2.75
CA THR A 69 -3.87 7.89 2.54
C THR A 69 -3.79 8.72 3.82
N ARG A 70 -4.22 8.15 4.96
CA ARG A 70 -4.22 8.84 6.25
C ARG A 70 -2.81 9.18 6.72
N ASN A 71 -1.86 8.27 6.56
CA ASN A 71 -0.48 8.50 7.00
C ASN A 71 0.32 9.39 6.03
N ALA A 72 0.03 9.32 4.72
CA ALA A 72 0.73 10.13 3.73
C ALA A 72 0.20 11.57 3.65
N ILE A 73 -1.12 11.76 3.67
CA ILE A 73 -1.76 13.06 3.44
C ILE A 73 -2.43 13.62 4.71
N GLY A 74 -2.89 12.75 5.59
CA GLY A 74 -3.60 13.15 6.81
C GLY A 74 -4.82 14.03 6.53
N ALA A 75 -4.90 15.17 7.19
CA ALA A 75 -5.96 16.15 6.97
C ALA A 75 -5.73 17.02 5.71
N GLY A 76 -4.62 16.84 5.02
CA GLY A 76 -4.17 17.63 3.87
C GLY A 76 -2.79 18.21 4.12
N ILE A 77 -1.90 18.13 3.13
CA ILE A 77 -0.57 18.71 3.17
C ILE A 77 -0.72 20.23 3.09
N LYS A 78 -0.24 20.93 4.10
CA LYS A 78 -0.21 22.39 4.14
C LYS A 78 1.02 22.91 3.44
N CYS A 79 0.89 24.03 2.74
CA CYS A 79 2.02 24.67 2.12
C CYS A 79 2.22 26.06 2.71
N GLN A 80 3.47 26.38 3.02
CA GLN A 80 3.89 27.66 3.54
C GLN A 80 4.76 28.36 2.51
N ALA A 81 4.46 29.62 2.21
CA ALA A 81 5.25 30.43 1.31
C ALA A 81 6.66 30.67 1.91
N ARG A 82 7.69 30.50 1.09
CA ARG A 82 9.08 30.65 1.55
C ARG A 82 9.91 31.44 0.56
N THR A 83 9.46 32.66 0.29
CA THR A 83 10.20 33.60 -0.53
C THR A 83 10.97 34.59 0.35
N LYS A 84 11.80 35.42 -0.27
CA LYS A 84 12.58 36.44 0.45
C LYS A 84 11.74 37.64 0.94
N ASP A 85 10.51 37.75 0.50
CA ASP A 85 9.59 38.86 0.82
C ASP A 85 8.49 38.34 1.76
N GLU A 86 8.54 38.73 3.02
CA GLU A 86 7.56 38.32 4.03
C GLU A 86 6.17 38.88 3.75
N GLY A 87 6.08 40.11 3.20
CA GLY A 87 4.80 40.70 2.82
C GLY A 87 4.10 39.90 1.71
N TRP A 88 4.88 39.45 0.72
CA TRP A 88 4.40 38.56 -0.33
C TRP A 88 3.99 37.19 0.22
N ASN A 89 4.79 36.61 1.11
CA ASN A 89 4.47 35.32 1.74
C ASN A 89 3.11 35.38 2.42
N LYS A 90 2.90 36.38 3.28
CA LYS A 90 1.64 36.57 4.01
C LYS A 90 0.47 36.80 3.07
N ALA A 91 0.60 37.67 2.07
CA ALA A 91 -0.46 37.95 1.11
C ALA A 91 -0.86 36.70 0.29
N THR A 92 0.13 35.86 -0.10
CA THR A 92 -0.14 34.61 -0.84
C THR A 92 -0.79 33.56 0.03
N GLU A 93 -0.45 33.46 1.31
CA GLU A 93 -1.03 32.52 2.27
C GLU A 93 -2.48 32.91 2.58
N GLU A 94 -2.77 34.18 2.84
CA GLU A 94 -4.13 34.69 3.05
C GLU A 94 -5.02 34.45 1.82
N TRP A 95 -4.50 34.70 0.62
CA TRP A 95 -5.23 34.46 -0.62
C TRP A 95 -5.49 32.96 -0.85
N LEU A 96 -4.49 32.11 -0.62
CA LEU A 96 -4.65 30.65 -0.74
C LEU A 96 -5.63 30.08 0.27
N ALA A 97 -5.60 30.53 1.51
CA ALA A 97 -6.55 30.09 2.54
C ALA A 97 -8.01 30.36 2.11
N MET A 98 -8.27 31.50 1.47
CA MET A 98 -9.58 31.82 0.92
C MET A 98 -9.92 30.96 -0.30
N TRP A 99 -8.95 30.72 -1.19
CA TRP A 99 -9.11 29.94 -2.41
C TRP A 99 -9.35 28.44 -2.10
N GLU A 100 -8.69 27.87 -1.13
CA GLU A 100 -8.79 26.45 -0.73
C GLU A 100 -10.21 26.00 -0.40
N GLY A 101 -11.06 26.92 0.09
CA GLY A 101 -12.47 26.66 0.38
C GLY A 101 -13.38 26.65 -0.84
N SER A 102 -12.91 27.20 -1.99
CA SER A 102 -13.75 27.44 -3.18
C SER A 102 -13.12 26.97 -4.49
N CYS A 103 -12.11 26.11 -4.42
CA CYS A 103 -11.32 25.67 -5.58
C CYS A 103 -11.99 24.57 -6.41
N ASP A 104 -12.98 23.85 -5.89
CA ASP A 104 -13.64 22.73 -6.59
C ASP A 104 -14.71 23.24 -7.54
N VAL A 105 -14.65 22.86 -8.82
CA VAL A 105 -15.67 23.15 -9.84
C VAL A 105 -17.07 22.69 -9.39
N ARG A 106 -17.15 21.59 -8.65
CA ARG A 106 -18.40 21.03 -8.14
C ARG A 106 -18.89 21.74 -6.86
N GLY A 107 -18.02 22.52 -6.21
CA GLY A 107 -18.33 23.21 -4.95
C GLY A 107 -18.60 22.28 -3.76
N ILE A 108 -18.08 21.04 -3.80
CA ILE A 108 -18.32 20.01 -2.77
C ILE A 108 -17.11 19.84 -1.86
N LEU A 109 -15.92 19.91 -2.42
CA LEU A 109 -14.68 19.56 -1.74
C LEU A 109 -13.82 20.80 -1.48
N THR A 110 -13.21 20.84 -0.31
CA THR A 110 -12.09 21.76 -0.03
C THR A 110 -10.82 21.24 -0.69
N TYR A 111 -9.80 22.07 -0.84
CA TYR A 111 -8.53 21.67 -1.42
C TYR A 111 -7.87 20.49 -0.67
N GLN A 112 -7.96 20.48 0.66
CA GLN A 112 -7.46 19.40 1.49
C GLN A 112 -8.22 18.09 1.24
N ALA A 113 -9.55 18.16 1.14
CA ALA A 113 -10.37 16.99 0.80
C ALA A 113 -10.07 16.49 -0.62
N MET A 114 -9.78 17.39 -1.58
CA MET A 114 -9.36 17.02 -2.92
C MET A 114 -8.02 16.27 -2.91
N GLN A 115 -7.05 16.67 -2.09
CA GLN A 115 -5.79 15.96 -1.93
C GLN A 115 -6.02 14.52 -1.44
N GLN A 116 -6.88 14.33 -0.44
CA GLN A 116 -7.22 12.99 0.08
C GLN A 116 -7.89 12.11 -0.99
N VAL A 117 -8.86 12.65 -1.72
CA VAL A 117 -9.57 11.91 -2.77
C VAL A 117 -8.64 11.60 -3.93
N ALA A 118 -7.78 12.55 -4.34
CA ALA A 118 -6.80 12.35 -5.40
C ALA A 118 -5.82 11.23 -5.04
N THR A 119 -5.27 11.26 -3.83
CA THR A 119 -4.34 10.24 -3.35
C THR A 119 -5.00 8.87 -3.23
N ARG A 120 -6.22 8.80 -2.66
CA ARG A 120 -6.98 7.54 -2.59
C ARG A 120 -7.23 6.97 -3.98
N THR A 121 -7.59 7.80 -4.95
CA THR A 121 -7.81 7.38 -6.33
C THR A 121 -6.50 6.94 -6.99
N MET A 122 -5.41 7.65 -6.77
CA MET A 122 -4.09 7.25 -7.23
C MET A 122 -3.70 5.87 -6.66
N LEU A 123 -3.85 5.62 -5.37
CA LEU A 123 -3.53 4.34 -4.75
C LEU A 123 -4.42 3.19 -5.22
N ARG A 124 -5.68 3.47 -5.54
CA ARG A 124 -6.66 2.48 -6.02
C ARG A 124 -6.52 2.18 -7.51
N ASP A 125 -6.59 3.23 -8.34
CA ASP A 125 -6.64 3.15 -9.81
C ASP A 125 -5.26 3.37 -10.46
N ASN A 126 -4.29 3.82 -9.67
CA ASN A 126 -2.93 4.27 -9.98
C ASN A 126 -2.84 5.58 -10.79
N GLU A 127 -3.95 6.21 -11.11
CA GLU A 127 -3.96 7.49 -11.83
C GLU A 127 -5.23 8.31 -11.56
N ILE A 128 -5.08 9.62 -11.58
CA ILE A 128 -6.18 10.58 -11.59
C ILE A 128 -5.76 11.81 -12.39
N PHE A 129 -6.71 12.38 -13.15
CA PHE A 129 -6.53 13.64 -13.87
C PHE A 129 -7.13 14.80 -13.06
N ILE A 130 -6.39 15.89 -12.98
CA ILE A 130 -6.84 17.12 -12.36
C ILE A 130 -6.77 18.21 -13.44
N LEU A 131 -7.93 18.68 -13.87
CA LEU A 131 -8.04 19.73 -14.86
C LEU A 131 -7.95 21.08 -14.16
N LEU A 132 -7.10 21.94 -14.72
CA LEU A 132 -6.87 23.31 -14.28
C LEU A 132 -7.77 24.22 -15.11
N THR A 133 -8.86 24.68 -14.51
CA THR A 133 -9.88 25.51 -15.19
C THR A 133 -10.14 26.80 -14.42
N ASP A 134 -11.01 27.64 -14.91
CA ASP A 134 -11.48 28.82 -14.19
C ASP A 134 -13.00 28.95 -14.32
N ASN A 135 -13.60 29.74 -13.44
CA ASN A 135 -14.97 30.22 -13.63
C ASN A 135 -14.98 31.37 -14.66
N GLY A 136 -16.15 31.84 -15.05
CA GLY A 136 -16.29 32.93 -16.02
C GLY A 136 -15.53 34.21 -15.66
N ASP A 137 -15.21 34.43 -14.38
CA ASP A 137 -14.50 35.61 -13.85
C ASP A 137 -12.99 35.39 -13.73
N GLY A 138 -12.47 34.25 -14.21
CA GLY A 138 -11.07 33.88 -14.13
C GLY A 138 -10.60 33.41 -12.75
N TRP A 139 -11.52 33.09 -11.82
CA TRP A 139 -11.19 32.45 -10.54
C TRP A 139 -10.69 31.03 -10.79
N PRO A 140 -9.50 30.66 -10.30
CA PRO A 140 -8.94 29.34 -10.55
C PRO A 140 -9.73 28.25 -9.88
N MET A 141 -10.08 27.22 -10.64
CA MET A 141 -10.86 26.08 -10.18
C MET A 141 -10.23 24.76 -10.64
N LEU A 142 -10.42 23.73 -9.84
CA LEU A 142 -9.91 22.39 -10.10
C LEU A 142 -11.06 21.41 -10.36
N GLN A 143 -10.92 20.58 -11.38
CA GLN A 143 -11.84 19.50 -11.65
C GLN A 143 -11.10 18.16 -11.63
N MET A 144 -11.49 17.27 -10.72
CA MET A 144 -10.96 15.91 -10.70
C MET A 144 -11.72 15.01 -11.67
N VAL A 145 -10.98 14.23 -12.45
CA VAL A 145 -11.49 13.28 -13.44
C VAL A 145 -10.80 11.94 -13.27
N GLU A 146 -11.58 10.89 -13.09
CA GLU A 146 -11.05 9.52 -12.95
C GLU A 146 -10.45 9.00 -14.26
N GLY A 147 -9.42 8.16 -14.17
CA GLY A 147 -8.64 7.64 -15.28
C GLY A 147 -9.43 7.00 -16.42
N HIS A 148 -10.54 6.31 -16.11
CA HIS A 148 -11.39 5.66 -17.13
C HIS A 148 -12.09 6.63 -18.08
N ARG A 149 -12.15 7.93 -17.73
CA ARG A 149 -12.74 8.95 -18.63
C ARG A 149 -11.75 9.51 -19.65
N CYS A 150 -10.48 9.17 -19.53
CA CYS A 150 -9.48 9.49 -20.56
C CYS A 150 -9.31 8.26 -21.45
N GLU A 151 -9.78 8.33 -22.69
CA GLU A 151 -9.72 7.25 -23.66
C GLU A 151 -9.64 7.81 -25.10
N THR A 152 -9.17 6.99 -26.02
CA THR A 152 -9.08 7.39 -27.44
C THR A 152 -10.47 7.39 -28.07
N PRO A 153 -10.94 8.55 -28.59
CA PRO A 153 -12.24 8.61 -29.25
C PRO A 153 -12.33 7.69 -30.47
N SER A 154 -13.49 7.10 -30.72
CA SER A 154 -13.71 6.17 -31.83
C SER A 154 -13.54 6.80 -33.22
N TYR A 155 -13.71 8.13 -33.31
CA TYR A 155 -13.51 8.88 -34.54
C TYR A 155 -12.03 9.18 -34.87
N VAL A 156 -11.13 9.00 -33.89
CA VAL A 156 -9.69 9.13 -34.08
C VAL A 156 -9.14 7.76 -34.45
N LYS A 157 -9.02 7.48 -35.74
CA LYS A 157 -8.49 6.21 -36.24
C LYS A 157 -6.98 6.33 -36.47
N ASP A 158 -6.25 5.30 -35.97
CA ASP A 158 -4.87 4.95 -36.34
C ASP A 158 -3.81 6.11 -36.31
N ASP A 159 -3.94 7.05 -35.38
CA ASP A 159 -2.83 7.96 -35.11
C ASP A 159 -1.84 7.29 -34.13
N SER A 160 -0.69 6.84 -34.66
CA SER A 160 0.41 6.23 -33.88
C SER A 160 0.93 7.12 -32.74
N LYS A 161 0.55 8.40 -32.72
CA LYS A 161 0.90 9.38 -31.70
C LYS A 161 -0.10 9.41 -30.55
N ILE A 162 -1.22 8.71 -30.65
CA ILE A 162 -2.26 8.66 -29.63
C ILE A 162 -2.29 7.26 -29.03
N PHE A 163 -2.14 7.19 -27.73
CA PHE A 163 -2.27 5.96 -26.99
C PHE A 163 -3.16 6.19 -25.76
N ASP A 164 -4.23 5.40 -25.66
CA ASP A 164 -5.16 5.37 -24.53
C ASP A 164 -5.61 6.78 -24.09
N GLY A 165 -6.03 7.60 -25.05
CA GLY A 165 -6.50 8.98 -24.86
C GLY A 165 -5.42 10.02 -24.68
N VAL A 166 -4.15 9.67 -24.79
CA VAL A 166 -3.02 10.58 -24.64
C VAL A 166 -2.33 10.82 -25.98
N ARG A 167 -2.34 12.05 -26.46
CA ARG A 167 -1.55 12.45 -27.63
C ARG A 167 -0.14 12.81 -27.20
N MET A 168 0.86 12.25 -27.87
CA MET A 168 2.27 12.39 -27.52
C MET A 168 3.10 12.95 -28.69
N ASN A 169 4.22 13.55 -28.35
CA ASN A 169 5.25 13.88 -29.34
C ASN A 169 6.17 12.65 -29.61
N LYS A 170 7.15 12.83 -30.52
CA LYS A 170 8.12 11.79 -30.88
C LYS A 170 8.99 11.28 -29.71
N PHE A 171 9.04 11.99 -28.60
CA PHE A 171 9.81 11.64 -27.41
C PHE A 171 8.93 11.04 -26.28
N GLY A 172 7.64 10.77 -26.55
CA GLY A 172 6.71 10.26 -25.55
C GLY A 172 6.15 11.34 -24.60
N ARG A 173 6.46 12.62 -24.81
CA ARG A 173 5.90 13.71 -23.99
C ARG A 173 4.43 13.92 -24.33
N PRO A 174 3.51 13.91 -23.33
CA PRO A 174 2.11 14.23 -23.53
C PRO A 174 1.92 15.67 -24.06
N LEU A 175 1.12 15.83 -25.08
CA LEU A 175 0.73 17.12 -25.67
C LEU A 175 -0.70 17.49 -25.26
N SER A 176 -1.62 16.53 -25.35
CA SER A 176 -3.03 16.69 -24.99
C SER A 176 -3.64 15.39 -24.52
N TYR A 177 -4.79 15.50 -23.86
CA TYR A 177 -5.57 14.40 -23.32
C TYR A 177 -7.00 14.48 -23.86
N TYR A 178 -7.55 13.35 -24.29
CA TYR A 178 -8.95 13.23 -24.70
C TYR A 178 -9.79 12.83 -23.48
N ILE A 179 -10.53 13.76 -22.93
CA ILE A 179 -11.38 13.55 -21.74
C ILE A 179 -12.82 13.47 -22.16
N ARG A 180 -13.49 12.36 -21.79
CA ARG A 180 -14.92 12.19 -22.01
C ARG A 180 -15.72 13.09 -21.07
N THR A 181 -16.54 13.98 -21.63
CA THR A 181 -17.32 14.96 -20.88
C THR A 181 -18.72 14.47 -20.50
N GLY A 182 -19.34 13.63 -21.32
CA GLY A 182 -20.65 13.05 -21.06
C GLY A 182 -20.61 11.83 -20.11
N ILE A 183 -21.73 11.59 -19.39
CA ILE A 183 -21.87 10.37 -18.56
C ILE A 183 -22.04 9.13 -19.46
N ASN A 184 -22.84 9.25 -20.51
CA ASN A 184 -23.20 8.18 -21.45
C ASN A 184 -22.88 8.52 -22.92
N GLY A 185 -22.06 9.54 -23.18
CA GLY A 185 -21.86 10.07 -24.52
C GLY A 185 -20.46 9.87 -25.07
N ASP A 186 -20.36 9.74 -26.39
CA ASP A 186 -19.12 9.73 -27.16
C ASP A 186 -18.52 11.15 -27.33
N THR A 187 -18.87 12.07 -26.43
CA THR A 187 -18.38 13.46 -26.51
C THR A 187 -17.07 13.58 -25.76
N PHE A 188 -16.01 13.88 -26.50
CA PHE A 188 -14.66 14.07 -25.96
C PHE A 188 -14.23 15.51 -26.14
N THR A 189 -13.54 16.02 -25.13
CA THR A 189 -12.84 17.31 -25.20
C THR A 189 -11.34 17.04 -25.18
N GLU A 190 -10.63 17.60 -26.14
CA GLU A 190 -9.16 17.59 -26.16
C GLU A 190 -8.65 18.71 -25.27
N VAL A 191 -7.98 18.35 -24.17
CA VAL A 191 -7.41 19.29 -23.18
C VAL A 191 -5.90 19.28 -23.31
N GLN A 192 -5.29 20.48 -23.36
CA GLN A 192 -3.84 20.61 -23.46
C GLN A 192 -3.13 20.11 -22.21
N SER A 193 -1.95 19.51 -22.36
CA SER A 193 -1.18 18.98 -21.22
C SER A 193 -0.72 20.06 -20.22
N THR A 194 -0.76 21.33 -20.60
CA THR A 194 -0.50 22.46 -19.70
C THR A 194 -1.61 22.65 -18.68
N ASP A 195 -2.83 22.30 -19.05
CA ASP A 195 -4.05 22.51 -18.26
C ASP A 195 -4.53 21.22 -17.58
N VAL A 196 -3.69 20.19 -17.60
CA VAL A 196 -3.96 18.88 -16.97
C VAL A 196 -2.78 18.46 -16.10
N ILE A 197 -3.09 18.00 -14.91
CA ILE A 197 -2.15 17.27 -14.05
C ILE A 197 -2.56 15.81 -14.07
N LEU A 198 -1.67 14.92 -14.50
CA LEU A 198 -1.80 13.48 -14.32
C LEU A 198 -1.01 13.09 -13.08
N LEU A 199 -1.72 12.82 -11.98
CA LEU A 199 -1.16 12.27 -10.76
C LEU A 199 -1.17 10.75 -10.87
N ALA A 200 0.03 10.16 -10.90
CA ALA A 200 0.20 8.71 -11.07
C ALA A 200 1.57 8.24 -10.55
N GLU A 201 1.62 7.02 -10.04
CA GLU A 201 2.87 6.32 -9.76
C GLU A 201 3.27 5.50 -11.00
N ARG A 202 4.49 5.70 -11.49
CA ARG A 202 5.01 5.01 -12.68
C ARG A 202 6.04 3.98 -12.29
N ASP A 203 5.89 2.78 -12.84
CA ASP A 203 6.82 1.67 -12.61
C ASP A 203 7.81 1.48 -13.78
N ARG A 204 7.46 1.93 -15.01
CA ARG A 204 8.31 1.82 -16.21
C ARG A 204 8.58 3.19 -16.83
N ALA A 205 9.76 3.32 -17.41
CA ALA A 205 10.21 4.59 -18.04
C ALA A 205 9.35 5.03 -19.25
N ASP A 206 8.82 4.07 -20.00
CA ASP A 206 7.99 4.28 -21.21
C ASP A 206 6.48 4.30 -20.91
N GLU A 207 6.10 4.27 -19.63
CA GLU A 207 4.71 4.21 -19.20
C GLU A 207 3.98 5.53 -19.46
N VAL A 208 2.95 5.44 -20.28
CA VAL A 208 2.08 6.58 -20.62
C VAL A 208 0.89 6.67 -19.67
N ARG A 209 0.28 5.54 -19.39
CA ARG A 209 -0.87 5.36 -18.49
C ARG A 209 -0.51 4.30 -17.48
N SER A 210 -0.80 4.58 -16.22
CA SER A 210 -0.37 3.72 -15.13
C SER A 210 -1.35 2.59 -14.84
N LEU A 211 -0.81 1.45 -14.38
CA LEU A 211 -1.58 0.27 -13.99
C LEU A 211 -1.72 0.23 -12.47
N SER A 212 -2.91 -0.11 -11.97
CA SER A 212 -3.13 -0.24 -10.52
C SER A 212 -2.12 -1.21 -9.89
N LYS A 213 -1.48 -0.81 -8.80
CA LYS A 213 -0.57 -1.67 -8.02
C LYS A 213 -1.28 -2.87 -7.42
N LEU A 214 -2.59 -2.78 -7.26
CA LEU A 214 -3.43 -3.91 -6.87
C LEU A 214 -3.43 -5.04 -7.93
N ALA A 215 -3.01 -4.78 -9.17
CA ALA A 215 -2.97 -5.79 -10.23
C ALA A 215 -2.24 -7.07 -9.82
N SER A 216 -1.13 -6.94 -9.08
CA SER A 216 -0.37 -8.08 -8.56
C SER A 216 -1.10 -8.86 -7.46
N CYS A 217 -2.10 -8.25 -6.82
CA CYS A 217 -2.80 -8.78 -5.66
C CYS A 217 -4.22 -9.25 -5.97
N ILE A 218 -4.81 -8.82 -7.10
CA ILE A 218 -6.22 -9.09 -7.44
C ILE A 218 -6.54 -10.59 -7.38
N ASN A 219 -5.78 -11.42 -8.08
CA ASN A 219 -6.04 -12.86 -8.11
C ASN A 219 -5.90 -13.50 -6.72
N LEU A 220 -4.88 -13.07 -5.95
CA LEU A 220 -4.68 -13.57 -4.58
C LEU A 220 -5.85 -13.22 -3.67
N LEU A 221 -6.41 -12.03 -3.82
CA LEU A 221 -7.56 -11.58 -3.03
C LEU A 221 -8.82 -12.35 -3.41
N LEU A 222 -9.05 -12.58 -4.70
CA LEU A 222 -10.18 -13.37 -5.18
C LEU A 222 -10.07 -14.84 -4.75
N ASP A 223 -8.89 -15.45 -4.91
CA ASP A 223 -8.62 -16.83 -4.45
C ASP A 223 -8.86 -16.96 -2.93
N ARG A 224 -8.42 -15.96 -2.15
CA ARG A 224 -8.64 -15.91 -0.70
C ARG A 224 -10.13 -15.86 -0.35
N ASP A 225 -10.88 -15.02 -1.01
CA ASP A 225 -12.31 -14.86 -0.73
C ASP A 225 -13.07 -16.14 -1.12
N GLU A 226 -12.70 -16.78 -2.23
CA GLU A 226 -13.24 -18.09 -2.64
C GLU A 226 -12.94 -19.19 -1.61
N ILE A 227 -11.71 -19.26 -1.09
CA ILE A 227 -11.35 -20.23 -0.03
C ILE A 227 -12.18 -19.99 1.23
N LEU A 228 -12.39 -18.73 1.64
CA LEU A 228 -13.23 -18.41 2.79
C LEU A 228 -14.68 -18.83 2.58
N ASP A 229 -15.22 -18.64 1.37
CA ASP A 229 -16.57 -19.07 1.04
C ASP A 229 -16.73 -20.60 1.09
N TYR A 230 -15.76 -21.34 0.56
CA TYR A 230 -15.76 -22.81 0.66
C TYR A 230 -15.62 -23.29 2.10
N GLU A 231 -14.76 -22.67 2.90
CA GLU A 231 -14.60 -23.05 4.30
C GLU A 231 -15.85 -22.72 5.12
N MET A 232 -16.48 -21.57 4.88
CA MET A 232 -17.75 -21.21 5.50
C MET A 232 -18.86 -22.21 5.12
N LEU A 233 -18.91 -22.62 3.84
CA LEU A 233 -19.85 -23.64 3.39
C LEU A 233 -19.57 -25.00 4.05
N ALA A 234 -18.29 -25.38 4.16
CA ALA A 234 -17.88 -26.60 4.83
C ALA A 234 -18.25 -26.58 6.33
N CYS A 235 -18.03 -25.47 7.01
CA CYS A 235 -18.45 -25.29 8.41
C CYS A 235 -19.98 -25.38 8.58
N LYS A 236 -20.75 -24.77 7.68
CA LYS A 236 -22.22 -24.87 7.69
C LYS A 236 -22.69 -26.30 7.48
N ARG A 237 -22.10 -27.02 6.52
CA ARG A 237 -22.40 -28.45 6.27
C ARG A 237 -21.99 -29.31 7.46
N ALA A 238 -20.84 -29.01 8.06
CA ALA A 238 -20.36 -29.70 9.26
C ALA A 238 -21.35 -29.61 10.42
N GLY A 239 -21.92 -28.44 10.62
CA GLY A 239 -22.95 -28.22 11.65
C GLY A 239 -24.30 -28.91 11.35
N GLN A 240 -24.52 -29.28 10.07
CA GLN A 240 -25.75 -30.01 9.68
C GLN A 240 -25.62 -31.52 9.78
N ILE A 241 -24.40 -32.08 9.62
CA ILE A 241 -24.15 -33.52 9.60
C ILE A 241 -23.40 -33.90 10.89
N GLY A 242 -24.13 -34.15 11.95
CA GLY A 242 -23.52 -34.54 13.24
C GLY A 242 -23.17 -36.02 13.34
N MET A 243 -23.88 -36.90 12.64
CA MET A 243 -23.79 -38.36 12.86
C MET A 243 -24.04 -39.15 11.57
N ALA A 244 -23.29 -40.23 11.37
CA ALA A 244 -23.52 -41.20 10.30
C ALA A 244 -23.89 -42.57 10.91
N ILE A 245 -24.84 -43.24 10.31
CA ILE A 245 -25.24 -44.60 10.69
C ILE A 245 -24.45 -45.57 9.83
N GLU A 246 -23.59 -46.37 10.47
CA GLU A 246 -22.81 -47.40 9.81
C GLU A 246 -23.42 -48.78 10.11
N SER A 247 -23.67 -49.58 9.06
CA SER A 247 -24.17 -50.96 9.22
C SER A 247 -23.01 -51.91 9.42
N THR A 248 -23.01 -52.66 10.51
CA THR A 248 -21.99 -53.67 10.84
C THR A 248 -22.26 -55.02 10.16
N THR A 249 -23.40 -55.20 9.51
CA THR A 249 -23.75 -56.41 8.78
C THR A 249 -23.30 -56.33 7.34
N ASN A 250 -22.43 -57.26 6.93
CA ASN A 250 -21.89 -57.36 5.58
C ASN A 250 -22.96 -58.05 4.67
N SER A 251 -24.08 -57.37 4.45
CA SER A 251 -25.09 -57.81 3.47
C SER A 251 -24.74 -57.21 2.11
N GLY A 252 -24.51 -58.06 1.11
CA GLY A 252 -23.95 -57.75 -0.19
C GLY A 252 -24.64 -56.67 -1.00
N PRO A 253 -24.24 -56.43 -2.26
CA PRO A 253 -24.63 -55.27 -3.08
C PRO A 253 -26.11 -55.33 -3.50
N GLY A 254 -27.01 -54.89 -2.65
CA GLY A 254 -28.45 -54.85 -2.86
C GLY A 254 -29.14 -53.77 -2.03
N PHE A 255 -28.38 -52.77 -1.59
CA PHE A 255 -28.72 -51.88 -0.50
C PHE A 255 -29.70 -50.74 -0.80
N PHE A 256 -30.11 -50.53 -2.01
CA PHE A 256 -31.18 -49.60 -2.30
C PHE A 256 -32.32 -50.34 -2.99
N ASN A 257 -33.08 -51.09 -2.22
CA ASN A 257 -34.40 -51.51 -2.64
C ASN A 257 -35.40 -50.46 -2.13
N PRO A 258 -35.86 -49.52 -2.96
CA PRO A 258 -36.79 -48.48 -2.53
C PRO A 258 -38.21 -49.00 -2.22
N THR A 259 -38.42 -50.33 -2.27
CA THR A 259 -39.72 -50.99 -2.12
C THR A 259 -39.91 -51.70 -0.77
N GLU A 260 -38.91 -51.84 0.04
CA GLU A 260 -39.10 -52.28 1.44
C GLU A 260 -39.24 -51.05 2.32
N THR A 261 -40.48 -50.67 2.57
CA THR A 261 -40.91 -49.87 3.72
C THR A 261 -40.62 -50.65 4.99
N ASP A 262 -39.35 -50.86 5.31
CA ASP A 262 -38.94 -51.17 6.65
C ASP A 262 -39.11 -49.89 7.47
N SER A 263 -40.34 -49.75 7.97
CA SER A 263 -40.74 -48.80 9.01
C SER A 263 -40.13 -49.15 10.36
N SER A 264 -38.86 -49.57 10.40
CA SER A 264 -38.03 -49.51 11.59
C SER A 264 -37.49 -48.11 11.73
N ASN A 265 -38.39 -47.27 12.01
CA ASN A 265 -38.45 -45.94 12.53
C ASN A 265 -37.09 -45.38 12.99
N LEU A 266 -36.39 -44.70 12.10
CA LEU A 266 -35.55 -43.58 12.46
C LEU A 266 -36.47 -42.41 12.84
N THR A 267 -37.03 -42.45 14.06
CA THR A 267 -37.71 -41.26 14.59
C THR A 267 -36.64 -40.27 15.01
N THR A 268 -36.43 -39.27 14.21
CA THR A 268 -35.69 -38.08 14.62
C THR A 268 -36.67 -37.17 15.34
N ASP A 269 -36.71 -37.24 16.64
CA ASP A 269 -37.36 -36.20 17.42
C ASP A 269 -36.44 -34.98 17.44
N ASN A 270 -36.84 -33.95 16.65
CA ASN A 270 -36.22 -32.66 16.70
C ASN A 270 -36.52 -31.97 18.02
N LEU A 271 -35.63 -32.12 18.99
CA LEU A 271 -35.65 -31.29 20.18
C LEU A 271 -35.29 -29.85 19.81
N PHE A 272 -36.19 -28.93 20.10
CA PHE A 272 -35.92 -27.49 20.02
C PHE A 272 -34.66 -27.18 20.82
N GLY A 273 -33.59 -26.79 20.12
CA GLY A 273 -32.33 -26.39 20.75
C GLY A 273 -31.07 -27.12 20.28
N GLY A 274 -31.10 -27.80 19.13
CA GLY A 274 -29.87 -28.31 18.49
C GLY A 274 -29.38 -29.69 18.90
N GLY A 275 -30.21 -30.52 19.58
CA GLY A 275 -29.93 -31.93 19.80
C GLY A 275 -30.98 -32.82 19.12
N ALA A 276 -30.56 -33.71 18.23
CA ALA A 276 -31.42 -34.78 17.70
C ALA A 276 -31.18 -36.07 18.49
N LEU A 277 -32.24 -36.66 19.03
CA LEU A 277 -32.19 -37.97 19.61
C LEU A 277 -32.36 -39.01 18.48
N VAL A 278 -31.29 -39.75 18.20
CA VAL A 278 -31.30 -40.74 17.11
C VAL A 278 -31.42 -42.13 17.72
N ASN A 279 -32.52 -42.82 17.43
CA ASN A 279 -32.69 -44.22 17.81
C ASN A 279 -31.95 -45.10 16.78
N VAL A 280 -30.94 -45.83 17.24
CA VAL A 280 -30.10 -46.70 16.41
C VAL A 280 -30.61 -48.12 16.43
N PRO A 281 -31.12 -48.70 15.33
CA PRO A 281 -31.58 -50.08 15.26
C PRO A 281 -30.46 -51.08 15.53
N MET A 282 -30.85 -52.29 15.98
CA MET A 282 -29.91 -53.38 16.26
C MET A 282 -29.07 -53.73 15.00
N GLY A 283 -27.72 -53.82 15.14
CA GLY A 283 -26.81 -54.10 14.02
C GLY A 283 -26.30 -52.86 13.27
N LYS A 284 -26.65 -51.66 13.74
CA LYS A 284 -26.10 -50.38 13.22
C LYS A 284 -25.35 -49.68 14.35
N THR A 285 -24.28 -49.02 14.01
CA THR A 285 -23.50 -48.19 14.94
C THR A 285 -23.57 -46.71 14.50
N LEU A 286 -23.67 -45.86 15.48
CA LEU A 286 -23.62 -44.42 15.27
C LEU A 286 -22.17 -43.99 15.28
N ARG A 287 -21.70 -43.42 14.16
CA ARG A 287 -20.36 -42.86 14.06
C ARG A 287 -20.47 -41.35 14.04
N GLU A 288 -19.86 -40.73 15.03
CA GLU A 288 -19.69 -39.30 15.05
C GLU A 288 -18.72 -38.91 13.91
N ILE A 289 -19.18 -38.08 13.01
CA ILE A 289 -18.29 -37.48 12.01
C ILE A 289 -17.59 -36.31 12.69
N LYS A 290 -16.40 -36.56 13.23
CA LYS A 290 -15.55 -35.49 13.75
C LYS A 290 -15.19 -34.56 12.62
N ASN A 291 -15.67 -33.37 12.73
CA ASN A 291 -15.43 -32.33 11.78
C ASN A 291 -14.50 -31.29 12.41
N ASP A 292 -13.20 -31.40 12.16
CA ASP A 292 -12.18 -30.44 12.63
C ASP A 292 -12.21 -29.17 11.78
N ARG A 293 -13.41 -28.57 11.65
CA ARG A 293 -13.61 -27.32 10.91
C ARG A 293 -14.00 -26.20 11.88
N PRO A 294 -13.43 -24.98 11.73
CA PRO A 294 -12.40 -24.56 10.76
C PRO A 294 -11.04 -25.21 11.01
N SER A 295 -10.30 -25.47 9.92
CA SER A 295 -8.96 -26.07 10.00
C SER A 295 -8.02 -25.14 10.80
N GLN A 296 -7.22 -25.70 11.72
CA GLN A 296 -6.21 -24.94 12.47
C GLN A 296 -5.21 -24.20 11.56
N ASN A 297 -4.98 -24.73 10.37
CA ASN A 297 -4.05 -24.15 9.40
C ASN A 297 -4.68 -23.03 8.55
N LEU A 298 -6.01 -22.86 8.61
CA LEU A 298 -6.71 -21.86 7.79
C LEU A 298 -6.20 -20.45 8.06
N GLN A 299 -6.02 -20.10 9.34
CA GLN A 299 -5.54 -18.79 9.73
C GLN A 299 -4.15 -18.50 9.15
N GLN A 300 -3.21 -19.44 9.29
CA GLN A 300 -1.85 -19.28 8.76
C GLN A 300 -1.86 -19.14 7.23
N HIS A 301 -2.76 -19.87 6.56
CA HIS A 301 -2.91 -19.79 5.11
C HIS A 301 -3.48 -18.41 4.70
N MET A 302 -4.50 -17.92 5.40
CA MET A 302 -5.06 -16.58 5.17
C MET A 302 -4.03 -15.48 5.41
N ASP A 303 -3.21 -15.60 6.45
CA ASP A 303 -2.14 -14.65 6.74
C ASP A 303 -1.11 -14.56 5.62
N GLN A 304 -0.81 -15.64 4.92
CA GLN A 304 0.08 -15.61 3.75
C GLN A 304 -0.48 -14.75 2.61
N TYR A 305 -1.79 -14.84 2.33
CA TYR A 305 -2.42 -13.98 1.33
C TYR A 305 -2.33 -12.50 1.71
N ILE A 306 -2.60 -12.18 2.98
CA ILE A 306 -2.54 -10.79 3.45
C ILE A 306 -1.11 -10.26 3.41
N ARG A 307 -0.12 -11.08 3.77
CA ARG A 307 1.31 -10.73 3.65
C ARG A 307 1.73 -10.47 2.20
N ALA A 308 1.24 -11.27 1.26
CA ALA A 308 1.50 -11.06 -0.16
C ALA A 308 0.86 -9.75 -0.67
N VAL A 309 -0.37 -9.43 -0.24
CA VAL A 309 -1.03 -8.16 -0.56
C VAL A 309 -0.27 -6.98 0.05
N ALA A 310 0.16 -7.09 1.30
CA ALA A 310 0.96 -6.07 1.97
C ALA A 310 2.27 -5.78 1.20
N SER A 311 2.96 -6.84 0.79
CA SER A 311 4.18 -6.75 -0.04
C SER A 311 3.91 -6.08 -1.38
N GLY A 312 2.81 -6.43 -2.07
CA GLY A 312 2.42 -5.84 -3.34
C GLY A 312 2.09 -4.33 -3.25
N LEU A 313 1.59 -3.88 -2.11
CA LEU A 313 1.32 -2.46 -1.84
C LEU A 313 2.53 -1.71 -1.28
N GLY A 314 3.62 -2.42 -0.95
CA GLY A 314 4.83 -1.85 -0.36
C GLY A 314 4.68 -1.41 1.10
N VAL A 315 3.69 -1.96 1.82
CA VAL A 315 3.41 -1.63 3.23
C VAL A 315 3.66 -2.86 4.09
N PRO A 316 4.28 -2.73 5.27
CA PRO A 316 4.45 -3.86 6.18
C PRO A 316 3.12 -4.48 6.59
N TYR A 317 3.06 -5.82 6.66
CA TYR A 317 1.88 -6.59 7.05
C TYR A 317 1.21 -6.09 8.34
N ALA A 318 2.01 -5.78 9.35
CA ALA A 318 1.53 -5.30 10.65
C ALA A 318 0.70 -4.00 10.58
N TYR A 319 0.88 -3.21 9.53
CA TYR A 319 0.07 -2.00 9.29
C TYR A 319 -1.31 -2.29 8.72
N ILE A 320 -1.46 -3.43 8.02
CA ILE A 320 -2.72 -3.79 7.36
C ILE A 320 -3.58 -4.64 8.28
N TRP A 321 -2.98 -5.57 9.03
CA TRP A 321 -3.77 -6.60 9.70
C TRP A 321 -3.62 -6.63 11.22
N SER A 322 -2.43 -6.80 11.76
CA SER A 322 -2.25 -6.97 13.21
C SER A 322 -0.90 -6.46 13.70
N PRO A 323 -0.88 -5.39 14.50
CA PRO A 323 0.33 -4.92 15.16
C PRO A 323 0.69 -5.68 16.45
N ASN A 324 -0.21 -6.56 16.94
CA ASN A 324 -0.14 -7.11 18.31
C ASN A 324 0.98 -8.14 18.51
N GLU A 325 1.55 -8.69 17.45
CA GLU A 325 2.59 -9.72 17.52
C GLU A 325 4.02 -9.15 17.59
N LEU A 326 4.17 -7.83 17.55
CA LEU A 326 5.47 -7.18 17.45
C LEU A 326 5.97 -6.74 18.82
N THR A 327 7.24 -7.02 19.12
CA THR A 327 7.95 -6.45 20.26
C THR A 327 8.33 -4.99 19.99
N GLY A 328 8.58 -4.18 21.03
CA GLY A 328 8.88 -2.75 20.89
C GLY A 328 9.97 -2.41 19.85
N PRO A 329 11.13 -3.08 19.80
CA PRO A 329 12.15 -2.87 18.76
C PRO A 329 11.66 -3.20 17.36
N SER A 330 10.94 -4.33 17.19
CA SER A 330 10.38 -4.75 15.90
C SER A 330 9.31 -3.78 15.41
N GLN A 331 8.48 -3.24 16.31
CA GLN A 331 7.49 -2.22 15.97
C GLN A 331 8.14 -0.95 15.40
N ARG A 332 9.26 -0.49 15.97
CA ARG A 332 9.98 0.68 15.45
C ARG A 332 10.53 0.44 14.05
N PHE A 333 11.08 -0.75 13.80
CA PHE A 333 11.57 -1.10 12.47
C PHE A 333 10.45 -1.11 11.43
N VAL A 334 9.32 -1.74 11.75
CA VAL A 334 8.14 -1.79 10.90
C VAL A 334 7.59 -0.38 10.63
N LEU A 335 7.54 0.46 11.66
CA LEU A 335 7.11 1.85 11.56
C LEU A 335 8.01 2.64 10.61
N ALA A 336 9.33 2.53 10.78
CA ALA A 336 10.31 3.22 9.94
C ALA A 336 10.23 2.75 8.47
N GLN A 337 9.97 1.45 8.24
CA GLN A 337 9.79 0.92 6.88
C GLN A 337 8.49 1.43 6.24
N ALA A 338 7.39 1.45 7.00
CA ALA A 338 6.11 1.98 6.52
C ALA A 338 6.20 3.48 6.21
N GLN A 339 6.91 4.25 7.06
CA GLN A 339 7.08 5.69 6.88
C GLN A 339 7.74 6.03 5.55
N ARG A 340 8.73 5.25 5.10
CA ARG A 340 9.35 5.45 3.79
C ARG A 340 8.32 5.38 2.66
N ARG A 341 7.40 4.42 2.73
CA ARG A 341 6.34 4.31 1.72
C ARG A 341 5.36 5.49 1.79
N PHE A 342 5.03 5.97 2.97
CA PHE A 342 4.18 7.14 3.14
C PHE A 342 4.86 8.41 2.63
N ASP A 343 6.15 8.57 2.89
CA ASP A 343 6.95 9.68 2.37
C ASP A 343 7.00 9.66 0.82
N GLU A 344 7.20 8.49 0.18
CA GLU A 344 7.13 8.33 -1.28
C GLU A 344 5.78 8.79 -1.86
N ILE A 345 4.67 8.41 -1.21
CA ILE A 345 3.32 8.82 -1.64
C ILE A 345 3.16 10.34 -1.50
N SER A 346 3.58 10.90 -0.35
CA SER A 346 3.52 12.34 -0.09
C SER A 346 4.33 13.12 -1.11
N ASP A 347 5.56 12.69 -1.38
CA ASP A 347 6.45 13.32 -2.35
C ASP A 347 5.86 13.29 -3.77
N ALA A 348 5.26 12.16 -4.17
CA ALA A 348 4.59 12.06 -5.47
C ALA A 348 3.45 13.08 -5.59
N VAL A 349 2.64 13.25 -4.55
CA VAL A 349 1.54 14.23 -4.52
C VAL A 349 2.09 15.65 -4.51
N ILE A 350 3.11 15.96 -3.72
CA ILE A 350 3.74 17.27 -3.64
C ILE A 350 4.31 17.67 -5.02
N GLU A 351 5.12 16.80 -5.63
CA GLU A 351 5.83 17.11 -6.87
C GLU A 351 4.89 17.20 -8.08
N GLN A 352 3.97 16.25 -8.21
CA GLN A 352 3.12 16.16 -9.39
C GLN A 352 1.89 17.08 -9.30
N MET A 353 1.30 17.24 -8.10
CA MET A 353 0.06 17.99 -7.93
C MET A 353 0.27 19.33 -7.23
N LEU A 354 0.74 19.36 -5.98
CA LEU A 354 0.67 20.55 -5.14
C LEU A 354 1.49 21.70 -5.68
N LYS A 355 2.74 21.45 -6.09
CA LYS A 355 3.63 22.47 -6.68
C LYS A 355 3.05 23.06 -7.96
N ARG A 356 2.45 22.23 -8.82
CA ARG A 356 1.85 22.69 -10.07
C ARG A 356 0.58 23.49 -9.84
N VAL A 357 -0.30 23.00 -8.96
CA VAL A 357 -1.55 23.70 -8.59
C VAL A 357 -1.23 25.05 -7.97
N ARG A 358 -0.32 25.12 -6.98
CA ARG A 358 0.08 26.39 -6.35
C ARG A 358 0.59 27.40 -7.37
N LYS A 359 1.54 26.99 -8.20
CA LYS A 359 2.11 27.87 -9.23
C LYS A 359 1.02 28.39 -10.18
N TRP A 360 0.13 27.52 -10.61
CA TRP A 360 -0.95 27.88 -11.52
C TRP A 360 -1.99 28.79 -10.84
N ALA A 361 -2.43 28.48 -9.63
CA ALA A 361 -3.41 29.28 -8.89
C ALA A 361 -2.90 30.70 -8.61
N LEU A 362 -1.65 30.83 -8.13
CA LEU A 362 -1.02 32.13 -7.92
C LEU A 362 -0.84 32.92 -9.24
N ALA A 363 -0.50 32.24 -10.35
CA ALA A 363 -0.40 32.90 -11.66
C ALA A 363 -1.77 33.46 -12.12
N LYS A 364 -2.87 32.74 -11.85
CA LYS A 364 -4.24 33.23 -12.11
C LYS A 364 -4.58 34.42 -11.20
N ALA A 365 -4.23 34.36 -9.91
CA ALA A 365 -4.43 35.47 -8.96
C ALA A 365 -3.69 36.75 -9.39
N ILE A 366 -2.45 36.59 -9.83
CA ILE A 366 -1.68 37.74 -10.39
C ILE A 366 -2.35 38.28 -11.65
N LYS A 367 -2.79 37.41 -12.56
CA LYS A 367 -3.46 37.82 -13.80
C LYS A 367 -4.77 38.57 -13.55
N ARG A 368 -5.50 38.20 -12.49
CA ARG A 368 -6.73 38.88 -12.04
C ARG A 368 -6.44 40.23 -11.36
N GLY A 369 -5.23 40.43 -10.86
CA GLY A 369 -4.87 41.61 -10.07
C GLY A 369 -5.12 41.45 -8.57
N ASP A 370 -5.47 40.24 -8.08
CA ASP A 370 -5.66 39.95 -6.64
C ASP A 370 -4.32 40.04 -5.89
N LEU A 371 -3.24 39.63 -6.53
CA LEU A 371 -1.87 39.63 -6.00
C LEU A 371 -0.91 40.37 -6.92
N THR A 372 0.02 41.10 -6.32
CA THR A 372 1.08 41.82 -7.07
C THR A 372 2.43 41.28 -6.66
N PRO A 373 3.13 40.53 -7.53
CA PRO A 373 4.41 39.92 -7.18
C PRO A 373 5.50 41.00 -7.02
N PRO A 374 6.46 40.79 -6.10
CA PRO A 374 7.61 41.70 -5.95
C PRO A 374 8.43 41.78 -7.24
N LYS A 375 8.88 42.98 -7.59
CA LYS A 375 9.66 43.22 -8.81
C LYS A 375 10.99 42.45 -8.75
N GLY A 376 11.30 41.69 -9.80
CA GLY A 376 12.57 40.97 -9.94
C GLY A 376 12.65 39.64 -9.20
N MET A 377 11.57 39.16 -8.56
CA MET A 377 11.53 37.85 -7.92
C MET A 377 11.28 36.73 -8.93
N ALA A 378 12.29 35.92 -9.18
CA ALA A 378 12.20 34.83 -10.17
C ALA A 378 11.33 33.65 -9.70
N MET A 379 11.33 33.33 -8.39
CA MET A 379 10.63 32.15 -7.81
C MET A 379 9.56 32.59 -6.80
N TRP A 380 8.60 33.40 -7.29
CA TRP A 380 7.50 33.92 -6.44
C TRP A 380 6.51 32.88 -5.95
N TRP A 381 6.59 31.64 -6.45
CA TRP A 381 5.74 30.51 -6.04
C TRP A 381 6.40 29.55 -5.05
N GLU A 382 7.62 29.83 -4.60
CA GLU A 382 8.40 28.95 -3.72
C GLU A 382 7.68 28.74 -2.39
N ALA A 383 7.64 27.49 -1.93
CA ALA A 383 6.98 27.08 -0.70
C ALA A 383 7.58 25.81 -0.13
N VAL A 384 7.44 25.66 1.17
CA VAL A 384 7.70 24.41 1.91
C VAL A 384 6.38 23.69 2.14
N TYR A 385 6.39 22.38 2.04
CA TYR A 385 5.22 21.53 2.21
C TYR A 385 5.38 20.70 3.47
N HIS A 386 4.40 20.79 4.37
CA HIS A 386 4.40 20.09 5.65
C HIS A 386 3.55 18.84 5.54
N THR A 387 4.21 17.68 5.51
CA THR A 387 3.55 16.38 5.57
C THR A 387 2.99 16.12 6.96
N PRO A 388 2.03 15.18 7.13
CA PRO A 388 1.51 14.82 8.44
C PRO A 388 2.63 14.41 9.41
N ALA A 389 2.41 14.68 10.68
CA ALA A 389 3.36 14.28 11.73
C ALA A 389 3.60 12.76 11.69
N ARG A 390 4.86 12.38 11.83
CA ARG A 390 5.24 10.97 11.88
C ARG A 390 4.67 10.30 13.13
N THR A 391 4.13 9.08 12.95
CA THR A 391 3.65 8.31 14.08
C THR A 391 4.84 7.81 14.91
N THR A 392 4.85 8.08 16.22
CA THR A 392 5.90 7.60 17.12
C THR A 392 5.32 6.63 18.15
N ILE A 393 6.12 5.65 18.59
CA ILE A 393 5.73 4.68 19.62
C ILE A 393 6.06 5.21 21.01
N ASP A 394 7.13 5.99 21.13
CA ASP A 394 7.66 6.48 22.39
C ASP A 394 7.96 7.98 22.28
N ALA A 395 6.90 8.77 22.35
CA ALA A 395 6.98 10.22 22.24
C ALA A 395 7.92 10.87 23.29
N GLY A 396 8.06 10.24 24.46
CA GLY A 396 8.97 10.74 25.51
C GLY A 396 10.43 10.61 25.13
N ARG A 397 10.83 9.46 24.60
CA ARG A 397 12.21 9.19 24.17
C ARG A 397 12.57 9.98 22.92
N ASP A 398 11.67 10.03 21.95
CA ASP A 398 11.89 10.78 20.71
C ASP A 398 12.02 12.28 21.00
N SER A 399 11.18 12.83 21.90
CA SER A 399 11.30 14.22 22.34
C SER A 399 12.56 14.49 23.17
N ALA A 400 13.10 13.50 23.88
CA ALA A 400 14.38 13.64 24.57
C ALA A 400 15.54 13.64 23.55
N ALA A 401 15.53 12.76 22.56
CA ALA A 401 16.50 12.73 21.47
C ALA A 401 16.48 14.05 20.66
N ASP A 402 15.30 14.55 20.28
CA ASP A 402 15.16 15.84 19.58
C ASP A 402 15.77 17.01 20.39
N ARG A 403 15.60 17.00 21.72
CA ARG A 403 16.20 18.06 22.59
C ARG A 403 17.71 17.96 22.64
N GLU A 404 18.27 16.75 22.65
CA GLU A 404 19.73 16.56 22.61
C GLU A 404 20.29 16.94 21.24
N ASP A 405 19.64 16.52 20.13
CA ASP A 405 20.02 16.88 18.77
C ASP A 405 19.99 18.40 18.55
N LEU A 406 18.98 19.08 19.10
CA LEU A 406 18.90 20.56 19.09
C LEU A 406 20.03 21.21 19.88
N LYS A 407 20.39 20.69 21.06
CA LYS A 407 21.50 21.21 21.86
C LYS A 407 22.84 21.00 21.16
N MET A 408 23.03 19.87 20.47
CA MET A 408 24.23 19.56 19.70
C MET A 408 24.31 20.31 18.37
N GLY A 409 23.21 20.97 17.95
CA GLY A 409 23.14 21.65 16.65
C GLY A 409 23.02 20.69 15.46
N ILE A 410 22.66 19.42 15.70
CA ILE A 410 22.43 18.41 14.64
C ILE A 410 21.10 18.66 13.95
N LYS A 411 20.05 18.99 14.72
CA LYS A 411 18.73 19.39 14.22
C LYS A 411 18.42 20.84 14.57
N THR A 412 17.67 21.50 13.69
CA THR A 412 17.14 22.84 13.94
C THR A 412 15.70 22.78 14.49
N LEU A 413 15.21 23.89 15.06
CA LEU A 413 13.79 24.02 15.41
C LEU A 413 12.87 23.83 14.20
N ALA A 414 13.34 24.26 13.02
CA ALA A 414 12.61 24.08 11.77
C ALA A 414 12.46 22.60 11.41
N ASP A 415 13.52 21.81 11.57
CA ASP A 415 13.49 20.37 11.28
C ASP A 415 12.55 19.63 12.22
N ILE A 416 12.65 19.90 13.54
CA ILE A 416 11.79 19.27 14.56
C ILE A 416 10.32 19.66 14.36
N SER A 417 10.05 20.91 14.00
CA SER A 417 8.69 21.38 13.73
C SER A 417 8.11 20.78 12.47
N ALA A 418 8.93 20.66 11.41
CA ALA A 418 8.54 20.01 10.16
C ALA A 418 8.20 18.52 10.37
N GLU A 419 8.99 17.78 11.15
CA GLU A 419 8.69 16.38 11.51
C GLU A 419 7.37 16.22 12.28
N ARG A 420 6.91 17.28 12.95
CA ARG A 420 5.63 17.35 13.68
C ARG A 420 4.49 17.96 12.84
N GLY A 421 4.75 18.28 11.58
CA GLY A 421 3.77 18.87 10.69
C GLY A 421 3.39 20.32 11.02
N SER A 422 4.28 21.05 11.71
CA SER A 422 4.07 22.42 12.17
C SER A 422 5.15 23.36 11.63
N ASP A 423 4.83 24.64 11.52
CA ASP A 423 5.84 25.66 11.23
C ASP A 423 6.49 26.21 12.51
N TRP A 424 7.82 26.24 12.52
CA TRP A 424 8.56 26.76 13.66
C TRP A 424 8.37 28.28 13.88
N GLN A 425 8.18 29.06 12.79
CA GLN A 425 7.93 30.49 12.89
C GLN A 425 6.58 30.78 13.53
N GLU A 426 5.55 30.02 13.12
CA GLU A 426 4.22 30.12 13.72
C GLU A 426 4.26 29.77 15.21
N ILE A 427 4.96 28.68 15.57
CA ILE A 427 5.18 28.29 16.98
C ILE A 427 5.88 29.39 17.78
N VAL A 428 6.93 29.99 17.22
CA VAL A 428 7.67 31.08 17.89
C VAL A 428 6.80 32.34 18.04
N ASN A 429 6.08 32.72 16.98
CA ASN A 429 5.18 33.87 17.02
C ASN A 429 4.05 33.65 18.05
N GLN A 430 3.48 32.46 18.12
CA GLN A 430 2.48 32.09 19.08
C GLN A 430 3.06 32.17 20.52
N LYS A 431 4.24 31.62 20.77
CA LYS A 431 4.91 31.71 22.07
C LYS A 431 5.14 33.15 22.49
N ILE A 432 5.56 34.02 21.57
CA ILE A 432 5.74 35.45 21.86
C ILE A 432 4.39 36.10 22.21
N ALA A 433 3.35 35.82 21.45
CA ALA A 433 2.01 36.33 21.71
C ALA A 433 1.46 35.87 23.08
N GLU A 434 1.66 34.59 23.41
CA GLU A 434 1.30 34.02 24.72
C GLU A 434 2.08 34.71 25.87
N GLN A 435 3.38 34.93 25.70
CA GLN A 435 4.19 35.62 26.69
C GLN A 435 3.76 37.08 26.91
N ILE A 436 3.43 37.79 25.85
CA ILE A 436 2.92 39.16 25.93
C ILE A 436 1.57 39.17 26.67
N TYR A 437 0.66 38.25 26.31
CA TYR A 437 -0.64 38.12 26.97
C TYR A 437 -0.50 37.78 28.46
N ILE A 438 0.33 36.82 28.80
CA ILE A 438 0.61 36.43 30.20
C ILE A 438 1.16 37.63 30.99
N LYS A 439 2.12 38.37 30.39
CA LYS A 439 2.69 39.55 31.02
C LYS A 439 1.65 40.66 31.29
N GLN A 440 0.78 40.91 30.30
CA GLN A 440 -0.29 41.88 30.46
C GLN A 440 -1.27 41.46 31.57
N LYS A 441 -1.72 40.20 31.57
CA LYS A 441 -2.65 39.68 32.59
C LYS A 441 -2.04 39.62 33.98
N ALA A 442 -0.75 39.29 34.12
CA ALA A 442 -0.06 39.33 35.39
C ALA A 442 0.00 40.77 35.94
N GLN A 443 0.30 41.77 35.10
CA GLN A 443 0.29 43.18 35.49
C GLN A 443 -1.09 43.67 35.92
N GLU A 444 -2.16 43.29 35.17
CA GLU A 444 -3.54 43.62 35.52
C GLU A 444 -3.95 43.02 36.89
N ALA A 445 -3.46 41.82 37.21
CA ALA A 445 -3.76 41.11 38.45
C ALA A 445 -2.82 41.50 39.62
N GLY A 446 -1.81 42.35 39.40
CA GLY A 446 -0.83 42.72 40.39
C GLY A 446 0.13 41.60 40.80
N LEU A 447 0.26 40.57 39.95
CA LEU A 447 1.14 39.41 40.15
C LEU A 447 2.49 39.62 39.46
N THR A 448 3.56 39.05 40.04
CA THR A 448 4.87 39.04 39.40
C THR A 448 4.98 37.91 38.40
N MET A 449 5.88 38.03 37.42
CA MET A 449 6.12 36.95 36.44
C MET A 449 6.60 35.64 37.06
N ALA A 450 7.14 35.70 38.30
CA ALA A 450 7.52 34.51 39.07
C ALA A 450 6.31 33.76 39.61
N ASP A 451 5.20 34.47 39.88
CA ASP A 451 3.97 33.89 40.43
C ASP A 451 3.11 33.22 39.34
N VAL A 452 3.35 33.55 38.06
CA VAL A 452 2.58 33.06 36.89
C VAL A 452 3.43 32.14 36.00
N GLN A 453 4.32 31.33 36.61
CA GLN A 453 5.11 30.36 35.85
C GLN A 453 4.23 29.21 35.29
N ILE A 454 3.77 29.36 34.06
CA ILE A 454 3.06 28.30 33.31
C ILE A 454 4.06 27.36 32.59
N THR A 455 5.29 27.81 32.34
CA THR A 455 6.36 27.00 31.76
C THR A 455 7.43 26.76 32.79
N GLY A 456 7.80 25.49 33.02
CA GLY A 456 8.89 25.14 33.93
C GLY A 456 10.12 25.98 33.65
N ALA A 457 10.44 26.89 34.56
CA ALA A 457 11.73 27.58 34.55
C ALA A 457 12.83 26.53 34.58
N PRO A 458 13.97 26.73 33.89
CA PRO A 458 15.13 25.92 34.18
C PRO A 458 15.35 26.02 35.70
N ALA A 459 15.41 24.85 36.36
CA ALA A 459 15.67 24.78 37.78
C ALA A 459 16.86 25.72 38.08
N ALA A 460 16.68 26.64 39.05
CA ALA A 460 17.77 27.47 39.49
C ALA A 460 19.00 26.56 39.73
N PRO A 461 20.20 26.96 39.33
CA PRO A 461 21.38 26.14 39.55
C PRO A 461 21.36 25.75 41.02
N ALA A 462 21.35 24.43 41.29
CA ALA A 462 21.35 23.90 42.63
C ALA A 462 22.44 24.62 43.41
N ALA A 463 22.07 25.22 44.55
CA ALA A 463 23.05 25.83 45.43
C ALA A 463 24.20 24.84 45.63
N PRO A 464 25.46 25.28 45.61
CA PRO A 464 26.59 24.37 45.75
C PRO A 464 26.36 23.54 47.01
N ILE A 465 26.25 22.22 46.82
CA ILE A 465 26.16 21.26 47.92
C ILE A 465 27.38 21.54 48.80
N ALA A 466 27.13 22.03 50.01
CA ALA A 466 28.20 22.22 51.02
C ALA A 466 28.98 20.91 51.07
N ALA A 467 30.30 21.03 50.88
CA ALA A 467 31.19 19.89 50.86
C ALA A 467 30.96 19.08 52.13
N THR A 468 30.51 17.86 51.99
CA THR A 468 30.44 16.89 53.09
C THR A 468 31.87 16.76 53.67
N PRO A 469 32.08 16.89 54.98
CA PRO A 469 33.40 16.68 55.54
C PRO A 469 33.91 15.27 55.21
N PRO A 470 35.21 15.08 54.99
CA PRO A 470 35.79 13.81 54.63
C PRO A 470 35.41 12.74 55.64
N ALA A 471 34.88 11.64 55.18
CA ALA A 471 34.54 10.47 55.98
C ALA A 471 35.83 9.98 56.70
N ALA A 472 35.71 9.71 58.01
CA ALA A 472 36.76 9.09 58.78
C ALA A 472 37.24 7.77 58.19
N PRO A 473 38.51 7.40 58.24
CA PRO A 473 39.05 6.18 57.72
C PRO A 473 38.40 4.97 58.40
N LEU A 474 37.89 4.04 57.59
CA LEU A 474 37.41 2.77 58.07
C LEU A 474 38.54 1.92 58.59
N PRO A 475 38.34 1.12 59.67
CA PRO A 475 39.39 0.27 60.25
C PRO A 475 39.74 -0.84 59.22
N GLU A 476 41.03 -0.99 58.98
CA GLU A 476 41.63 -2.16 58.34
C GLU A 476 41.38 -3.37 59.26
N ASP A 477 40.51 -4.28 58.88
CA ASP A 477 40.53 -5.73 59.11
C ASP A 477 39.17 -6.34 58.85
N ALA A 478 38.97 -6.74 57.60
CA ALA A 478 38.11 -7.88 57.26
C ALA A 478 38.56 -8.42 55.92
N THR A 479 39.39 -9.41 55.95
CA THR A 479 39.73 -10.28 54.85
C THR A 479 38.45 -10.97 54.34
N VAL A 480 37.85 -10.44 53.29
CA VAL A 480 36.82 -11.13 52.54
C VAL A 480 37.54 -11.92 51.45
N GLN A 481 37.52 -13.25 51.57
CA GLN A 481 37.96 -14.17 50.56
C GLN A 481 37.08 -13.98 49.30
N PRO A 482 37.67 -13.99 48.11
CA PRO A 482 36.90 -13.96 46.88
C PRO A 482 36.15 -15.31 46.73
N GLN A 483 34.82 -15.25 46.69
CA GLN A 483 34.01 -16.36 46.19
C GLN A 483 34.36 -16.57 44.73
N MET A 484 34.72 -17.82 44.40
CA MET A 484 34.99 -18.29 43.05
C MET A 484 33.80 -17.98 42.17
N GLU A 485 34.07 -17.26 41.09
CA GLU A 485 33.22 -17.22 39.89
C GLU A 485 33.06 -18.64 39.39
N GLU A 486 31.84 -19.17 39.44
CA GLU A 486 31.47 -20.38 38.71
C GLU A 486 31.69 -20.10 37.22
N ALA A 487 32.66 -20.79 36.66
CA ALA A 487 32.92 -20.80 35.23
C ALA A 487 31.69 -21.33 34.49
N ILE A 488 31.09 -20.48 33.71
CA ILE A 488 30.07 -20.88 32.70
C ILE A 488 30.83 -21.66 31.62
N GLU A 489 30.65 -22.99 31.61
CA GLU A 489 31.13 -23.85 30.51
C GLU A 489 30.51 -23.38 29.20
N PRO A 490 31.27 -23.29 28.11
CA PRO A 490 30.70 -22.98 26.80
C PRO A 490 29.87 -24.18 26.34
N VAL A 491 28.57 -23.95 26.13
CA VAL A 491 27.69 -24.88 25.47
C VAL A 491 28.26 -25.12 24.06
N GLN A 492 28.84 -26.29 23.84
CA GLN A 492 29.20 -26.79 22.51
C GLN A 492 27.91 -26.96 21.70
N ALA A 493 27.69 -26.07 20.73
CA ALA A 493 26.72 -26.28 19.69
C ALA A 493 27.10 -27.53 18.91
N SER A 494 26.34 -28.61 19.09
CA SER A 494 26.44 -29.82 18.27
C SER A 494 26.01 -29.45 16.85
N VAL A 495 26.96 -29.39 15.96
CA VAL A 495 26.76 -29.35 14.51
C VAL A 495 26.13 -30.69 14.10
N PRO A 496 24.95 -30.72 13.47
CA PRO A 496 24.42 -31.96 12.93
C PRO A 496 25.32 -32.43 11.78
N ASN A 497 25.69 -33.69 11.83
CA ASN A 497 26.47 -34.43 10.84
C ASN A 497 25.98 -34.08 9.43
N THR A 498 26.90 -33.62 8.61
CA THR A 498 26.78 -33.57 7.16
C THR A 498 26.73 -35.02 6.66
N GLU A 499 25.54 -35.57 6.50
CA GLU A 499 25.38 -36.76 5.65
C GLU A 499 25.70 -36.34 4.21
N THR A 500 26.75 -36.87 3.71
CA THR A 500 27.15 -36.85 2.30
C THR A 500 26.07 -37.52 1.49
N PHE A 501 25.22 -36.70 0.84
CA PHE A 501 24.26 -37.18 -0.14
C PHE A 501 25.04 -37.61 -1.38
N THR A 502 25.31 -38.91 -1.54
CA THR A 502 25.73 -39.50 -2.79
C THR A 502 24.59 -39.41 -3.78
N MET A 503 24.81 -38.68 -4.88
CA MET A 503 23.91 -38.68 -6.01
C MET A 503 23.68 -40.12 -6.47
N ARG A 504 22.46 -40.60 -6.35
CA ARG A 504 22.00 -41.79 -7.06
C ARG A 504 21.80 -41.41 -8.52
N ASP A 505 22.36 -42.26 -9.38
CA ASP A 505 22.27 -42.20 -10.84
C ASP A 505 20.86 -41.88 -11.32
N GLU A 506 20.72 -40.81 -12.11
CA GLU A 506 19.52 -40.54 -12.86
C GLU A 506 19.32 -41.65 -13.91
N PRO A 507 18.12 -42.23 -14.07
CA PRO A 507 17.87 -43.16 -15.15
C PRO A 507 17.93 -42.41 -16.48
N ASP A 508 18.82 -42.82 -17.34
CA ASP A 508 18.93 -42.40 -18.74
C ASP A 508 17.66 -42.75 -19.49
N PHE A 509 16.76 -41.75 -19.66
CA PHE A 509 15.60 -41.85 -20.56
C PHE A 509 16.04 -41.50 -21.99
N THR A 510 16.63 -42.46 -22.68
CA THR A 510 16.79 -42.38 -24.14
C THR A 510 15.51 -42.88 -24.81
N LEU A 511 14.76 -41.98 -25.42
CA LEU A 511 13.61 -42.34 -26.25
C LEU A 511 14.08 -43.13 -27.46
N THR A 512 13.44 -44.27 -27.73
CA THR A 512 13.69 -45.06 -28.91
C THR A 512 13.24 -44.32 -30.19
N PRO A 513 13.84 -44.60 -31.36
CA PRO A 513 13.47 -43.93 -32.60
C PRO A 513 11.97 -44.05 -32.97
N LYS A 514 11.27 -45.06 -32.44
CA LYS A 514 9.82 -45.25 -32.62
C LYS A 514 9.00 -44.26 -31.78
N GLU A 515 9.41 -43.99 -30.58
CA GLU A 515 8.77 -43.05 -29.67
C GLU A 515 9.02 -41.60 -30.12
N MET A 516 10.18 -41.30 -30.64
CA MET A 516 10.48 -40.01 -31.26
C MET A 516 9.61 -39.70 -32.46
N ASN A 517 9.29 -40.70 -33.30
CA ASN A 517 8.40 -40.57 -34.45
C ASN A 517 6.91 -40.36 -34.01
N MET A 518 6.50 -40.94 -32.89
CA MET A 518 5.15 -40.70 -32.36
C MET A 518 5.01 -39.27 -31.82
N VAL A 519 6.03 -38.75 -31.16
CA VAL A 519 6.03 -37.38 -30.66
C VAL A 519 6.03 -36.35 -31.80
N VAL A 520 6.82 -36.57 -32.85
CA VAL A 520 6.83 -35.71 -34.06
C VAL A 520 5.48 -35.71 -34.80
N LYS A 521 4.79 -36.85 -34.85
CA LYS A 521 3.43 -36.92 -35.40
C LYS A 521 2.37 -36.25 -34.55
N ALA A 522 2.52 -36.29 -33.24
CA ALA A 522 1.61 -35.64 -32.29
C ALA A 522 1.75 -34.10 -32.27
N ILE A 523 2.95 -33.57 -32.58
CA ILE A 523 3.22 -32.13 -32.58
C ILE A 523 2.86 -31.45 -33.92
N GLY A 524 2.51 -32.22 -34.97
CA GLY A 524 2.00 -31.65 -36.25
C GLY A 524 3.04 -30.86 -37.08
N ILE A 525 4.34 -30.97 -36.75
CA ILE A 525 5.43 -30.30 -37.46
C ILE A 525 5.89 -31.23 -38.60
N GLY A 526 5.25 -31.10 -39.81
CA GLY A 526 5.66 -31.90 -40.95
C GLY A 526 4.73 -31.89 -42.17
N ALA A 527 3.81 -30.94 -42.32
CA ALA A 527 3.02 -30.82 -43.56
C ALA A 527 3.65 -29.75 -44.46
N LYS A 528 4.37 -30.18 -45.50
CA LYS A 528 4.76 -29.31 -46.64
C LYS A 528 3.52 -28.74 -47.32
N PRO A 529 3.48 -27.46 -47.69
CA PRO A 529 2.34 -26.89 -48.43
C PRO A 529 2.29 -27.48 -49.86
N LYS A 530 1.15 -28.02 -50.24
CA LYS A 530 0.86 -28.43 -51.60
C LYS A 530 0.76 -27.19 -52.51
N THR A 531 1.71 -27.02 -53.39
CA THR A 531 1.66 -26.06 -54.50
C THR A 531 0.52 -26.43 -55.43
N LYS A 532 -0.55 -25.63 -55.51
CA LYS A 532 -1.56 -25.69 -56.56
C LYS A 532 -0.96 -25.15 -57.86
N LYS A 533 -0.73 -26.04 -58.85
CA LYS A 533 -0.55 -25.64 -60.25
C LYS A 533 -1.90 -25.11 -60.77
N LYS A 534 -1.91 -23.88 -61.25
CA LYS A 534 -2.98 -23.34 -62.13
C LYS A 534 -2.87 -24.00 -63.49
N LYS A 535 -3.98 -24.50 -63.99
CA LYS A 535 -4.32 -24.56 -65.42
C LYS A 535 -5.26 -23.43 -65.73
#